data_8e8359a8793b55c07ee630b749d0b425
#
_entry.id   8e8359a8793b55c07ee630b749d0b425
#
_cell.length_a   1.000
_cell.length_b   1.000
_cell.length_c   1.000
_cell.angle_alpha   90.00
_cell.angle_beta   90.00
_cell.angle_gamma   90.00
#
_symmetry.space_group_name_H-M   'P 1'
#
loop_
_entity.id
_entity.type
_entity.pdbx_description
1 polymer ?
#
loop_
_entity_poly.entity_id
_entity_poly.type
_entity_poly.pdbx_seq_one_letter_code
_entity_poly.pdbx_strand_id
1 'polypeptide(L)'
;MMNQNVQGQGNVIKETTNKVFIVGALVKNGLEVINEGEENEAIRGSLTLRTEDGSEHDVQYYANRYKKSNGSFTNELNPQFDTLLAAKEDFIDMSNEYGEPATVIKIGGGSFRANDYMSKNTGALVSTFRINASFANKLEGKDLELNPQLAKYEVSGIITKIEPEMKNIRI
;
A
#
# COMPACT_ATOMS: atom_id res chain seq x y z
N MET A 1 -57.19 -0.34 -18.89
CA MET A 1 -55.91 0.37 -18.93
C MET A 1 -55.08 -0.17 -17.78
N MET A 2 -54.12 -1.05 -18.09
CA MET A 2 -53.20 -1.64 -17.09
C MET A 2 -51.93 -0.83 -17.10
N ASN A 3 -51.66 -0.12 -15.99
CA ASN A 3 -50.37 0.51 -15.75
C ASN A 3 -49.38 -0.58 -15.30
N GLN A 4 -48.45 -0.96 -16.18
CA GLN A 4 -47.31 -1.75 -15.80
C GLN A 4 -46.25 -0.80 -15.23
N ASN A 5 -46.11 -0.81 -13.90
CA ASN A 5 -44.95 -0.25 -13.21
C ASN A 5 -43.71 -1.13 -13.51
N VAL A 6 -42.90 -0.72 -14.48
CA VAL A 6 -41.55 -1.24 -14.64
C VAL A 6 -40.70 -0.60 -13.56
N GLN A 7 -40.59 -1.26 -12.41
CA GLN A 7 -39.56 -0.97 -11.43
C GLN A 7 -38.21 -1.36 -12.06
N GLY A 8 -37.45 -0.36 -12.51
CA GLY A 8 -36.05 -0.56 -12.90
C GLY A 8 -35.29 -1.09 -11.69
N GLN A 9 -34.87 -2.35 -11.77
CA GLN A 9 -33.85 -2.88 -10.87
C GLN A 9 -32.58 -2.08 -11.12
N GLY A 10 -32.33 -1.08 -10.28
CA GLY A 10 -31.05 -0.38 -10.25
C GLY A 10 -29.98 -1.44 -9.97
N ASN A 11 -29.10 -1.66 -10.94
CA ASN A 11 -27.92 -2.48 -10.72
C ASN A 11 -27.14 -1.87 -9.54
N VAL A 12 -27.24 -2.51 -8.38
CA VAL A 12 -26.39 -2.16 -7.23
C VAL A 12 -24.96 -2.46 -7.65
N ILE A 13 -24.21 -1.40 -7.93
CA ILE A 13 -22.77 -1.53 -8.20
C ILE A 13 -22.17 -2.08 -6.92
N LYS A 14 -21.70 -3.34 -6.97
CA LYS A 14 -21.02 -3.99 -5.87
C LYS A 14 -19.77 -3.17 -5.55
N GLU A 15 -19.49 -2.95 -4.27
CA GLU A 15 -18.28 -2.25 -3.86
C GLU A 15 -17.05 -2.81 -4.58
N THR A 16 -16.24 -1.92 -5.14
CA THR A 16 -15.03 -2.31 -5.84
C THR A 16 -13.99 -2.81 -4.85
N THR A 17 -13.41 -3.98 -5.12
CA THR A 17 -12.32 -4.52 -4.30
C THR A 17 -11.00 -3.89 -4.74
N ASN A 18 -10.22 -3.42 -3.76
CA ASN A 18 -8.87 -2.90 -3.96
C ASN A 18 -8.02 -3.32 -2.76
N LYS A 19 -7.48 -4.54 -2.84
CA LYS A 19 -6.69 -5.14 -1.77
C LYS A 19 -5.36 -5.62 -2.28
N VAL A 20 -4.32 -5.37 -1.50
CA VAL A 20 -2.96 -5.83 -1.75
C VAL A 20 -2.50 -6.61 -0.54
N PHE A 21 -2.00 -7.81 -0.77
CA PHE A 21 -1.41 -8.69 0.24
C PHE A 21 0.03 -8.97 -0.17
N ILE A 22 0.97 -8.63 0.68
CA ILE A 22 2.39 -8.93 0.44
C ILE A 22 2.96 -9.51 1.72
N VAL A 23 3.66 -10.62 1.58
CA VAL A 23 4.58 -11.16 2.58
C VAL A 23 5.95 -11.25 1.93
N GLY A 24 6.96 -10.65 2.53
CA GLY A 24 8.30 -10.63 1.95
C GLY A 24 9.39 -10.25 2.94
N ALA A 25 10.62 -10.55 2.60
CA ALA A 25 11.79 -10.14 3.37
C ALA A 25 12.10 -8.65 3.13
N LEU A 26 12.46 -7.93 4.17
CA LEU A 26 12.75 -6.50 4.11
C LEU A 26 14.10 -6.25 3.42
N VAL A 27 14.05 -5.68 2.22
CA VAL A 27 15.24 -5.27 1.45
C VAL A 27 15.77 -3.95 1.94
N LYS A 28 14.87 -2.98 2.18
CA LYS A 28 15.21 -1.62 2.60
C LYS A 28 14.14 -1.06 3.53
N ASN A 29 14.59 -0.47 4.64
CA ASN A 29 13.77 0.31 5.56
C ASN A 29 13.98 1.80 5.31
N GLY A 30 13.01 2.44 4.65
CA GLY A 30 13.03 3.88 4.34
C GLY A 30 12.06 4.70 5.17
N LEU A 31 11.64 4.22 6.36
CA LEU A 31 10.77 4.98 7.26
C LEU A 31 11.53 6.08 7.97
N GLU A 32 10.93 7.28 8.04
CA GLU A 32 11.46 8.45 8.74
C GLU A 32 10.38 9.12 9.59
N VAL A 33 10.76 9.64 10.75
CA VAL A 33 9.90 10.53 11.55
C VAL A 33 10.13 11.95 11.05
N ILE A 34 9.04 12.69 10.87
CA ILE A 34 9.06 14.10 10.48
C ILE A 34 8.33 14.95 11.51
N ASN A 35 8.73 16.22 11.63
CA ASN A 35 8.16 17.19 12.56
C ASN A 35 8.15 16.68 14.02
N GLU A 36 9.24 16.04 14.43
CA GLU A 36 9.37 15.42 15.74
C GLU A 36 9.12 16.44 16.86
N GLY A 37 8.24 16.08 17.80
CA GLY A 37 7.84 16.94 18.92
C GLY A 37 6.80 18.01 18.60
N GLU A 38 6.35 18.11 17.33
CA GLU A 38 5.31 19.05 16.93
C GLU A 38 3.93 18.37 16.89
N GLU A 39 2.86 19.15 16.86
CA GLU A 39 1.48 18.66 16.77
C GLU A 39 1.25 17.79 15.53
N ASN A 40 1.92 18.12 14.42
CA ASN A 40 1.83 17.42 13.15
C ASN A 40 2.93 16.37 12.96
N GLU A 41 3.56 15.91 14.05
CA GLU A 41 4.52 14.81 14.01
C GLU A 41 3.93 13.59 13.28
N ALA A 42 4.71 13.04 12.37
CA ALA A 42 4.29 11.89 11.58
C ALA A 42 5.47 10.97 11.25
N ILE A 43 5.15 9.70 10.96
CA ILE A 43 6.07 8.77 10.34
C ILE A 43 5.65 8.53 8.90
N ARG A 44 6.62 8.53 7.97
CA ARG A 44 6.39 8.30 6.55
C ARG A 44 7.55 7.56 5.91
N GLY A 45 7.34 7.05 4.72
CA GLY A 45 8.38 6.43 3.90
C GLY A 45 7.91 5.16 3.24
N SER A 46 8.86 4.34 2.80
CA SER A 46 8.58 3.05 2.18
C SER A 46 9.37 1.92 2.81
N LEU A 47 8.77 0.74 2.82
CA LEU A 47 9.45 -0.53 3.03
C LEU A 47 9.52 -1.25 1.68
N THR A 48 10.72 -1.61 1.22
CA THR A 48 10.91 -2.46 0.03
C THR A 48 10.94 -3.91 0.48
N LEU A 49 9.98 -4.70 0.01
CA LEU A 49 9.81 -6.11 0.36
C LEU A 49 10.14 -6.99 -0.84
N ARG A 50 10.94 -8.05 -0.64
CA ARG A 50 11.24 -9.07 -1.66
C ARG A 50 10.47 -10.34 -1.36
N THR A 51 9.71 -10.81 -2.35
CA THR A 51 9.00 -12.09 -2.32
C THR A 51 9.90 -13.25 -2.73
N GLU A 52 9.46 -14.48 -2.52
CA GLU A 52 10.26 -15.69 -2.80
C GLU A 52 10.63 -15.85 -4.28
N ASP A 53 9.81 -15.32 -5.18
CA ASP A 53 10.09 -15.29 -6.63
C ASP A 53 11.13 -14.23 -7.04
N GLY A 54 11.66 -13.46 -6.07
CA GLY A 54 12.65 -12.42 -6.27
C GLY A 54 12.07 -11.05 -6.65
N SER A 55 10.76 -10.92 -6.76
CA SER A 55 10.11 -9.63 -7.06
C SER A 55 10.20 -8.67 -5.88
N GLU A 56 10.46 -7.39 -6.15
CA GLU A 56 10.52 -6.33 -5.13
C GLU A 56 9.32 -5.40 -5.22
N HIS A 57 8.78 -5.05 -4.06
CA HIS A 57 7.58 -4.25 -3.92
C HIS A 57 7.82 -3.10 -2.94
N ASP A 58 7.70 -1.86 -3.44
CA ASP A 58 7.75 -0.66 -2.59
C ASP A 58 6.39 -0.39 -1.99
N VAL A 59 6.28 -0.49 -0.67
CA VAL A 59 5.05 -0.25 0.08
C VAL A 59 5.18 1.06 0.83
N GLN A 60 4.30 2.01 0.54
CA GLN A 60 4.29 3.34 1.14
C GLN A 60 3.47 3.35 2.44
N TYR A 61 3.99 4.05 3.42
CA TYR A 61 3.38 4.24 4.74
C TYR A 61 3.32 5.72 5.09
N TYR A 62 2.26 6.07 5.82
CA TYR A 62 2.12 7.38 6.43
C TYR A 62 1.18 7.29 7.64
N ALA A 63 1.62 7.77 8.78
CA ALA A 63 0.79 7.89 9.97
C ALA A 63 1.17 9.15 10.76
N ASN A 64 0.17 9.97 11.15
CA ASN A 64 0.38 11.01 12.15
C ASN A 64 0.45 10.38 13.54
N ARG A 65 1.22 10.98 14.44
CA ARG A 65 1.31 10.58 15.85
C ARG A 65 -0.03 10.66 16.56
N TYR A 66 -0.76 11.73 16.30
CA TYR A 66 -2.08 11.96 16.88
C TYR A 66 -3.17 11.73 15.83
N LYS A 67 -4.32 11.21 16.28
CA LYS A 67 -5.51 11.08 15.42
C LYS A 67 -6.02 12.45 15.01
N LYS A 68 -6.71 12.48 13.86
CA LYS A 68 -7.42 13.68 13.40
C LYS A 68 -8.93 13.50 13.54
N SER A 69 -9.60 14.55 14.00
CA SER A 69 -11.06 14.68 13.99
C SER A 69 -11.43 16.02 13.37
N ASN A 70 -12.32 16.03 12.40
CA ASN A 70 -12.76 17.25 11.68
C ASN A 70 -11.59 18.11 11.12
N GLY A 71 -10.52 17.46 10.67
CA GLY A 71 -9.35 18.14 10.10
C GLY A 71 -8.30 18.63 11.11
N SER A 72 -8.60 18.62 12.40
CA SER A 72 -7.68 19.02 13.47
C SER A 72 -7.11 17.81 14.21
N PHE A 73 -5.90 17.95 14.73
CA PHE A 73 -5.30 16.92 15.59
C PHE A 73 -6.04 16.82 16.93
N THR A 74 -6.11 15.63 17.46
CA THR A 74 -6.63 15.34 18.80
C THR A 74 -5.47 15.00 19.72
N ASN A 75 -5.74 14.89 21.04
CA ASN A 75 -4.74 14.40 22.01
C ASN A 75 -4.68 12.86 22.04
N GLU A 76 -5.43 12.17 21.16
CA GLU A 76 -5.46 10.71 21.12
C GLU A 76 -4.34 10.17 20.23
N LEU A 77 -3.50 9.29 20.78
CA LEU A 77 -2.42 8.64 20.04
C LEU A 77 -2.98 7.74 18.93
N ASN A 78 -2.26 7.69 17.83
CA ASN A 78 -2.57 6.84 16.70
C ASN A 78 -1.75 5.54 16.77
N PRO A 79 -2.38 4.37 17.02
CA PRO A 79 -1.67 3.09 17.12
C PRO A 79 -0.88 2.72 15.86
N GLN A 80 -1.28 3.25 14.70
CA GLN A 80 -0.55 3.04 13.45
C GLN A 80 0.83 3.70 13.50
N PHE A 81 0.95 4.89 14.12
CA PHE A 81 2.24 5.56 14.28
C PHE A 81 3.18 4.72 15.12
N ASP A 82 2.73 4.21 16.27
CA ASP A 82 3.55 3.41 17.18
C ASP A 82 4.02 2.10 16.52
N THR A 83 3.15 1.46 15.75
CA THR A 83 3.50 0.24 15.00
C THR A 83 4.58 0.52 13.94
N LEU A 84 4.47 1.64 13.22
CA LEU A 84 5.46 2.01 12.20
C LEU A 84 6.77 2.51 12.83
N LEU A 85 6.72 3.14 14.00
CA LEU A 85 7.90 3.53 14.75
C LEU A 85 8.69 2.30 15.19
N ALA A 86 8.02 1.29 15.75
CA ALA A 86 8.64 0.02 16.06
C ALA A 86 9.22 -0.67 14.81
N ALA A 87 8.51 -0.61 13.68
CA ALA A 87 9.04 -1.14 12.41
C ALA A 87 10.30 -0.41 11.94
N LYS A 88 10.36 0.92 12.13
CA LYS A 88 11.56 1.72 11.80
C LYS A 88 12.76 1.34 12.67
N GLU A 89 12.55 1.08 13.96
CA GLU A 89 13.61 0.86 14.95
C GLU A 89 14.08 -0.59 15.02
N ASP A 90 13.16 -1.55 14.91
CA ASP A 90 13.43 -2.96 15.24
C ASP A 90 13.54 -3.87 14.01
N PHE A 91 13.12 -3.41 12.82
CA PHE A 91 13.15 -4.28 11.63
C PHE A 91 14.51 -4.21 10.94
N ILE A 92 15.08 -5.39 10.75
CA ILE A 92 16.39 -5.60 10.12
C ILE A 92 16.17 -5.73 8.61
N ASP A 93 16.83 -4.88 7.83
CA ASP A 93 16.84 -4.98 6.38
C ASP A 93 18.06 -5.72 5.84
N MET A 94 18.08 -6.03 4.54
CA MET A 94 19.15 -6.79 3.91
C MET A 94 20.50 -6.04 3.86
N SER A 95 20.51 -4.73 4.14
CA SER A 95 21.72 -3.93 4.15
C SER A 95 22.46 -3.93 5.50
N ASN A 96 21.94 -4.66 6.50
CA ASN A 96 22.55 -4.70 7.82
C ASN A 96 23.99 -5.25 7.77
N GLU A 97 24.89 -4.60 8.50
CA GLU A 97 26.32 -4.92 8.52
C GLU A 97 26.66 -6.18 9.34
N TYR A 98 25.71 -6.65 10.15
CA TYR A 98 25.94 -7.76 11.08
C TYR A 98 25.61 -9.13 10.49
N GLY A 99 25.09 -9.19 9.25
CA GLY A 99 24.72 -10.43 8.58
C GLY A 99 23.50 -11.14 9.21
N GLU A 100 22.71 -10.42 9.97
CA GLU A 100 21.46 -10.95 10.54
C GLU A 100 20.42 -11.17 9.41
N PRO A 101 19.57 -12.19 9.55
CA PRO A 101 18.52 -12.42 8.56
C PRO A 101 17.55 -11.25 8.52
N ALA A 102 17.19 -10.82 7.31
CA ALA A 102 16.25 -9.75 7.13
C ALA A 102 14.87 -10.10 7.72
N THR A 103 14.23 -9.12 8.34
CA THR A 103 12.88 -9.28 8.89
C THR A 103 11.88 -9.62 7.80
N VAL A 104 11.07 -10.66 8.00
CA VAL A 104 9.95 -10.99 7.11
C VAL A 104 8.71 -10.25 7.59
N ILE A 105 8.07 -9.53 6.67
CA ILE A 105 6.96 -8.62 6.96
C ILE A 105 5.71 -9.04 6.18
N LYS A 106 4.56 -9.00 6.88
CA LYS A 106 3.22 -9.06 6.29
C LYS A 106 2.59 -7.69 6.36
N ILE A 107 2.20 -7.13 5.21
CA ILE A 107 1.50 -5.84 5.18
C ILE A 107 0.05 -5.99 5.63
N GLY A 108 -0.47 -4.98 6.33
CA GLY A 108 -1.87 -4.89 6.74
C GLY A 108 -2.55 -3.66 6.12
N GLY A 109 -3.79 -3.84 5.62
CA GLY A 109 -4.55 -2.75 4.99
C GLY A 109 -3.96 -2.29 3.66
N GLY A 110 -3.34 -3.20 2.90
CA GLY A 110 -2.73 -2.90 1.61
C GLY A 110 -3.75 -2.55 0.53
N SER A 111 -3.46 -1.52 -0.25
CA SER A 111 -4.28 -1.07 -1.38
C SER A 111 -3.43 -0.38 -2.44
N PHE A 112 -3.92 -0.39 -3.70
CA PHE A 112 -3.37 0.46 -4.75
C PHE A 112 -3.94 1.87 -4.68
N ARG A 113 -3.09 2.86 -4.95
CA ARG A 113 -3.53 4.23 -5.21
C ARG A 113 -2.94 4.74 -6.51
N ALA A 114 -3.77 5.38 -7.32
CA ALA A 114 -3.30 6.14 -8.46
C ALA A 114 -2.42 7.30 -7.98
N ASN A 115 -1.33 7.53 -8.69
CA ASN A 115 -0.40 8.62 -8.42
C ASN A 115 -0.09 9.33 -9.73
N ASP A 116 -1.03 10.20 -10.11
CA ASP A 116 -0.91 11.02 -11.32
C ASP A 116 -0.23 12.33 -10.98
N TYR A 117 0.83 12.66 -11.71
CA TYR A 117 1.53 13.93 -11.52
C TYR A 117 2.13 14.44 -12.82
N MET A 118 2.28 15.76 -12.90
CA MET A 118 3.00 16.38 -14.01
C MET A 118 4.51 16.28 -13.75
N SER A 119 5.22 15.64 -14.67
CA SER A 119 6.68 15.57 -14.62
C SER A 119 7.28 16.97 -14.77
N LYS A 120 8.08 17.40 -13.78
CA LYS A 120 8.76 18.70 -13.84
C LYS A 120 9.79 18.77 -14.96
N ASN A 121 10.34 17.63 -15.39
CA ASN A 121 11.38 17.56 -16.40
C ASN A 121 10.83 17.57 -17.83
N THR A 122 9.67 16.93 -18.05
CA THR A 122 9.10 16.73 -19.39
C THR A 122 7.80 17.49 -19.62
N GLY A 123 7.16 18.01 -18.56
CA GLY A 123 5.82 18.60 -18.62
C GLY A 123 4.71 17.61 -18.97
N ALA A 124 5.02 16.32 -19.02
CA ALA A 124 4.04 15.29 -19.35
C ALA A 124 3.32 14.78 -18.11
N LEU A 125 2.06 14.38 -18.27
CA LEU A 125 1.32 13.65 -17.22
C LEU A 125 1.91 12.24 -17.10
N VAL A 126 2.32 11.90 -15.88
CA VAL A 126 2.81 10.56 -15.54
C VAL A 126 1.76 9.91 -14.65
N SER A 127 1.22 8.80 -15.12
CA SER A 127 0.27 7.96 -14.34
C SER A 127 0.99 6.74 -13.81
N THR A 128 1.03 6.61 -12.50
CA THR A 128 1.63 5.45 -11.81
C THR A 128 0.69 4.95 -10.72
N PHE A 129 0.97 3.74 -10.23
CA PHE A 129 0.29 3.21 -9.06
C PHE A 129 1.29 3.09 -7.92
N ARG A 130 0.81 3.36 -6.70
CA ARG A 130 1.55 3.13 -5.46
C ARG A 130 0.81 2.10 -4.63
N ILE A 131 1.56 1.24 -3.96
CA ILE A 131 1.03 0.37 -2.93
C ILE A 131 1.12 1.14 -1.62
N ASN A 132 -0.01 1.33 -0.94
CA ASN A 132 -0.04 1.88 0.40
C ASN A 132 -0.53 0.82 1.37
N ALA A 133 0.02 0.82 2.58
CA ALA A 133 -0.45 -0.05 3.65
C ALA A 133 -0.57 0.73 4.97
N SER A 134 -1.37 0.20 5.88
CA SER A 134 -1.58 0.80 7.20
C SER A 134 -0.62 0.24 8.25
N PHE A 135 -0.29 -1.05 8.15
CA PHE A 135 0.52 -1.75 9.13
C PHE A 135 1.60 -2.61 8.47
N ALA A 136 2.74 -2.72 9.15
CA ALA A 136 3.82 -3.64 8.85
C ALA A 136 3.97 -4.60 10.03
N ASN A 137 3.62 -5.87 9.82
CA ASN A 137 3.65 -6.87 10.89
C ASN A 137 4.82 -7.82 10.68
N LYS A 138 5.73 -7.88 11.64
CA LYS A 138 6.81 -8.86 11.66
C LYS A 138 6.23 -10.26 11.80
N LEU A 139 6.73 -11.20 11.00
CA LEU A 139 6.39 -12.62 11.10
C LEU A 139 7.53 -13.38 11.77
N GLU A 140 7.18 -14.24 12.74
CA GLU A 140 8.13 -15.06 13.47
C GLU A 140 7.55 -16.48 13.73
N GLY A 141 8.43 -17.45 13.88
CA GLY A 141 8.07 -18.82 14.25
C GLY A 141 7.02 -19.43 13.33
N LYS A 142 5.92 -19.93 13.89
CA LYS A 142 4.85 -20.58 13.13
C LYS A 142 4.15 -19.67 12.13
N ASP A 143 4.08 -18.36 12.38
CA ASP A 143 3.44 -17.42 11.47
C ASP A 143 4.24 -17.28 10.17
N LEU A 144 5.57 -17.43 10.26
CA LEU A 144 6.43 -17.46 9.08
C LEU A 144 6.16 -18.69 8.21
N GLU A 145 5.97 -19.85 8.81
CA GLU A 145 5.66 -21.11 8.10
C GLU A 145 4.27 -21.08 7.42
N LEU A 146 3.30 -20.42 8.05
CA LEU A 146 1.92 -20.36 7.58
C LEU A 146 1.68 -19.27 6.51
N ASN A 147 2.60 -18.33 6.35
CA ASN A 147 2.47 -17.22 5.41
C ASN A 147 3.59 -17.27 4.37
N PRO A 148 3.36 -17.87 3.18
CA PRO A 148 4.35 -17.89 2.11
C PRO A 148 4.71 -16.47 1.66
N GLN A 149 5.98 -16.24 1.31
CA GLN A 149 6.47 -14.93 0.87
C GLN A 149 6.05 -14.67 -0.58
N LEU A 150 4.86 -14.12 -0.74
CA LEU A 150 4.24 -13.82 -2.04
C LEU A 150 3.52 -12.48 -2.03
N ALA A 151 3.24 -11.97 -3.22
CA ALA A 151 2.35 -10.83 -3.43
C ALA A 151 1.04 -11.30 -4.10
N LYS A 152 -0.08 -10.87 -3.55
CA LYS A 152 -1.42 -11.11 -4.11
C LYS A 152 -2.17 -9.80 -4.24
N TYR A 153 -2.80 -9.60 -5.38
CA TYR A 153 -3.56 -8.41 -5.72
C TYR A 153 -5.00 -8.79 -6.04
N GLU A 154 -5.96 -8.16 -5.37
CA GLU A 154 -7.39 -8.31 -5.62
C GLU A 154 -7.96 -6.95 -6.00
N VAL A 155 -8.24 -6.76 -7.29
CA VAL A 155 -8.80 -5.52 -7.82
C VAL A 155 -10.05 -5.84 -8.63
N SER A 156 -11.15 -5.15 -8.34
CA SER A 156 -12.36 -5.20 -9.14
C SER A 156 -12.68 -3.82 -9.71
N GLY A 157 -13.22 -3.78 -10.92
CA GLY A 157 -13.57 -2.55 -11.59
C GLY A 157 -14.63 -2.76 -12.66
N ILE A 158 -15.14 -1.66 -13.18
CA ILE A 158 -16.08 -1.66 -14.32
C ILE A 158 -15.29 -1.36 -15.58
N ILE A 159 -15.37 -2.24 -16.58
CA ILE A 159 -14.78 -1.97 -17.89
C ILE A 159 -15.66 -0.94 -18.60
N THR A 160 -15.16 0.28 -18.77
CA THR A 160 -15.87 1.37 -19.45
C THR A 160 -15.55 1.43 -20.94
N LYS A 161 -14.39 0.91 -21.37
CA LYS A 161 -13.95 0.92 -22.77
C LYS A 161 -12.96 -0.21 -23.03
N ILE A 162 -13.09 -0.86 -24.16
CA ILE A 162 -12.09 -1.80 -24.69
C ILE A 162 -11.60 -1.22 -26.01
N GLU A 163 -10.34 -0.89 -26.10
CA GLU A 163 -9.69 -0.47 -27.34
C GLU A 163 -8.91 -1.66 -27.92
N PRO A 164 -9.12 -2.01 -29.21
CA PRO A 164 -8.33 -3.04 -29.84
C PRO A 164 -6.87 -2.56 -29.96
N GLU A 165 -5.94 -3.40 -29.56
CA GLU A 165 -4.52 -3.14 -29.74
C GLU A 165 -4.21 -3.03 -31.24
N MET A 166 -3.79 -1.86 -31.71
CA MET A 166 -3.32 -1.73 -33.10
C MET A 166 -1.99 -2.48 -33.22
N LYS A 167 -2.04 -3.70 -33.72
CA LYS A 167 -0.82 -4.39 -34.15
C LYS A 167 -0.22 -3.59 -35.29
N ASN A 168 0.90 -2.93 -35.06
CA ASN A 168 1.72 -2.36 -36.13
C ASN A 168 2.23 -3.51 -37.00
N ILE A 169 1.47 -3.86 -38.04
CA ILE A 169 1.96 -4.72 -39.11
C ILE A 169 2.96 -3.87 -39.87
N ARG A 170 4.25 -4.08 -39.65
CA ARG A 170 5.28 -3.59 -40.54
C ARG A 170 5.20 -4.46 -41.81
N ILE A 171 4.79 -3.84 -42.92
CA ILE A 171 4.90 -4.38 -44.29
C ILE A 171 6.35 -4.19 -44.74
#